data_892e847fc732b0417925a90d5f14b595
#
_entry.id   892e847fc732b0417925a90d5f14b595
#
_cell.length_a   1.000
_cell.length_b   1.000
_cell.length_c   1.000
_cell.angle_alpha   90.00
_cell.angle_beta   90.00
_cell.angle_gamma   90.00
#
_symmetry.space_group_name_H-M   'P 1'
#
loop_
_entity.id
_entity.type
_entity.pdbx_description
1 polymer ?
#
loop_
_entity_poly.entity_id
_entity_poly.type
_entity_poly.pdbx_seq_one_letter_code
_entity_poly.pdbx_strand_id
1 'polypeptide(L)'
;FSKEDFINDFASLPGFWKYQYLLPLSKKSSVIDLGEVITPLVRISKSNNLFIKDEGRLPTGSFKARGLALGVARAKELGIKKIAIPTNGNAGAALAAYATAAGIESFVFCPEDTPSINIREAEIQGAKTFTIDGLINDCGSIIAKHKEKEGWFDISTLKEPYRLEGKKTMGFELAEQLNWELPKNIF
;
A
#
# COMPACT_ATOMS: atom_id res chain seq x y z
N PHE A 1 -17.10 3.93 22.69
CA PHE A 1 -15.65 3.74 22.58
C PHE A 1 -14.99 4.51 23.72
N SER A 2 -14.42 3.83 24.70
CA SER A 2 -13.59 4.47 25.72
C SER A 2 -12.19 4.71 25.20
N LYS A 3 -11.44 5.65 25.81
CA LYS A 3 -10.03 5.88 25.51
C LYS A 3 -9.18 4.62 25.81
N GLU A 4 -9.62 3.82 26.77
CA GLU A 4 -8.96 2.58 27.18
C GLU A 4 -9.17 1.45 26.16
N ASP A 5 -10.37 1.32 25.58
CA ASP A 5 -10.64 0.39 24.47
C ASP A 5 -9.78 0.73 23.25
N PHE A 6 -9.64 2.03 22.95
CA PHE A 6 -8.81 2.53 21.88
C PHE A 6 -7.32 2.14 22.08
N ILE A 7 -6.78 2.35 23.29
CA ILE A 7 -5.37 2.06 23.58
C ILE A 7 -5.09 0.54 23.59
N ASN A 8 -5.95 -0.25 24.22
CA ASN A 8 -5.76 -1.69 24.36
C ASN A 8 -5.90 -2.45 23.05
N ASP A 9 -6.84 -2.08 22.22
CA ASP A 9 -7.03 -2.70 20.89
C ASP A 9 -5.96 -2.28 19.88
N PHE A 10 -5.46 -1.05 19.95
CA PHE A 10 -4.36 -0.58 19.09
C PHE A 10 -3.03 -1.30 19.36
N ALA A 11 -2.75 -1.68 20.59
CA ALA A 11 -1.51 -2.37 20.95
C ALA A 11 -1.41 -3.80 20.41
N SER A 12 -2.48 -4.36 19.86
CA SER A 12 -2.59 -5.78 19.51
C SER A 12 -2.15 -6.13 18.07
N LEU A 13 -1.96 -5.15 17.20
CA LEU A 13 -1.54 -5.37 15.81
C LEU A 13 -0.14 -4.82 15.53
N PRO A 14 0.67 -5.53 14.71
CA PRO A 14 2.02 -5.12 14.38
C PRO A 14 2.05 -3.93 13.42
N GLY A 15 3.17 -3.19 13.42
CA GLY A 15 3.48 -2.14 12.49
C GLY A 15 2.40 -1.08 12.38
N PHE A 16 2.14 -0.61 11.18
CA PHE A 16 1.14 0.42 10.94
C PHE A 16 -0.31 -0.06 11.13
N TRP A 17 -0.56 -1.37 11.23
CA TRP A 17 -1.88 -1.92 11.50
C TRP A 17 -2.40 -1.58 12.90
N LYS A 18 -1.53 -1.13 13.81
CA LYS A 18 -1.98 -0.59 15.08
C LYS A 18 -2.99 0.56 14.92
N TYR A 19 -2.97 1.27 13.78
CA TYR A 19 -3.90 2.36 13.48
C TYR A 19 -5.19 1.90 12.78
N GLN A 20 -5.49 0.61 12.72
CA GLN A 20 -6.64 0.08 11.95
C GLN A 20 -7.97 0.77 12.24
N TYR A 21 -8.20 1.23 13.49
CA TYR A 21 -9.43 1.91 13.88
C TYR A 21 -9.58 3.31 13.27
N LEU A 22 -8.50 3.90 12.77
CA LEU A 22 -8.48 5.16 12.04
C LEU A 22 -8.57 4.95 10.52
N LEU A 23 -8.67 3.69 10.08
CA LEU A 23 -8.71 3.30 8.68
C LEU A 23 -10.10 2.75 8.32
N PRO A 24 -10.54 2.89 7.07
CA PRO A 24 -11.84 2.40 6.61
C PRO A 24 -11.86 0.88 6.45
N LEU A 25 -11.60 0.16 7.53
CA LEU A 25 -11.59 -1.30 7.62
C LEU A 25 -12.48 -1.72 8.78
N SER A 26 -13.54 -2.49 8.49
CA SER A 26 -14.56 -2.84 9.47
C SER A 26 -14.22 -4.10 10.25
N LYS A 27 -13.44 -5.01 9.64
CA LYS A 27 -13.13 -6.33 10.20
C LYS A 27 -11.64 -6.50 10.42
N LYS A 28 -11.24 -6.75 11.66
CA LYS A 28 -9.85 -7.10 12.02
C LYS A 28 -9.34 -8.33 11.25
N SER A 29 -10.22 -9.31 10.97
CA SER A 29 -9.90 -10.50 10.20
C SER A 29 -9.53 -10.24 8.72
N SER A 30 -9.77 -9.04 8.22
CA SER A 30 -9.40 -8.64 6.86
C SER A 30 -7.97 -8.11 6.77
N VAL A 31 -7.34 -7.78 7.87
CA VAL A 31 -5.93 -7.38 7.94
C VAL A 31 -5.07 -8.48 7.31
N ILE A 32 -4.13 -8.05 6.49
CA ILE A 32 -3.13 -8.89 5.85
C ILE A 32 -1.78 -8.46 6.39
N ASP A 33 -1.19 -9.29 7.23
CA ASP A 33 0.10 -9.03 7.86
C ASP A 33 1.21 -9.70 7.05
N LEU A 34 2.11 -8.92 6.49
CA LEU A 34 3.33 -9.37 5.82
C LEU A 34 4.60 -9.02 6.63
N GLY A 35 4.45 -8.72 7.90
CA GLY A 35 5.54 -8.30 8.78
C GLY A 35 5.78 -6.79 8.73
N GLU A 36 4.70 -6.03 8.65
CA GLU A 36 4.78 -4.56 8.72
C GLU A 36 5.43 -4.11 10.01
N VAL A 37 6.25 -3.07 9.89
CA VAL A 37 6.93 -2.45 11.02
C VAL A 37 6.54 -0.97 11.14
N ILE A 38 6.73 -0.39 12.31
CA ILE A 38 6.84 1.07 12.44
C ILE A 38 8.16 1.46 11.83
N THR A 39 8.14 2.18 10.73
CA THR A 39 9.38 2.53 10.02
C THR A 39 10.23 3.50 10.82
N PRO A 40 11.57 3.33 10.83
CA PRO A 40 12.43 4.18 11.64
C PRO A 40 12.49 5.61 11.11
N LEU A 41 12.58 6.54 12.05
CA LEU A 41 12.93 7.94 11.79
C LEU A 41 14.40 8.13 12.13
N VAL A 42 15.25 8.08 11.10
CA VAL A 42 16.71 8.10 11.24
C VAL A 42 17.23 9.54 11.19
N ARG A 43 17.89 9.98 12.25
CA ARG A 43 18.53 11.29 12.28
C ARG A 43 19.85 11.25 11.52
N ILE A 44 19.96 12.00 10.43
CA ILE A 44 21.15 12.05 9.58
C ILE A 44 22.05 13.27 9.84
N SER A 45 21.52 14.33 10.46
CA SER A 45 22.31 15.50 10.86
C SER A 45 21.85 16.04 12.21
N LYS A 46 22.80 16.23 13.12
CA LYS A 46 22.55 16.85 14.42
C LYS A 46 22.40 18.37 14.29
N SER A 47 23.20 19.00 13.43
CA SER A 47 23.25 20.45 13.28
C SER A 47 21.98 21.00 12.60
N ASN A 48 21.43 20.28 11.63
CA ASN A 48 20.28 20.74 10.83
C ASN A 48 18.94 20.12 11.24
N ASN A 49 18.93 19.30 12.31
CA ASN A 49 17.75 18.57 12.76
C ASN A 49 17.04 17.83 11.61
N LEU A 50 17.83 17.15 10.76
CA LEU A 50 17.40 16.48 9.54
C LEU A 50 17.20 14.98 9.79
N PHE A 51 16.06 14.47 9.37
CA PHE A 51 15.68 13.07 9.53
C PHE A 51 15.27 12.45 8.20
N ILE A 52 15.43 11.13 8.09
CA ILE A 52 14.87 10.29 7.03
C ILE A 52 13.87 9.32 7.65
N LYS A 53 12.65 9.29 7.13
CA LYS A 53 11.66 8.25 7.38
C LYS A 53 11.95 7.09 6.43
N ASP A 54 12.54 6.00 6.93
CA ASP A 54 13.00 4.88 6.09
C ASP A 54 11.87 3.91 5.74
N GLU A 55 11.10 4.27 4.72
CA GLU A 55 9.99 3.45 4.20
C GLU A 55 10.46 2.18 3.45
N GLY A 56 11.76 2.03 3.20
CA GLY A 56 12.35 0.82 2.65
C GLY A 56 12.28 -0.40 3.57
N ARG A 57 11.92 -0.21 4.84
CA ARG A 57 11.72 -1.28 5.82
C ARG A 57 10.36 -1.98 5.74
N LEU A 58 9.45 -1.43 4.98
CA LEU A 58 8.13 -2.05 4.77
C LEU A 58 8.23 -3.26 3.83
N PRO A 59 7.26 -4.18 3.89
CA PRO A 59 7.14 -5.26 2.91
C PRO A 59 7.23 -4.73 1.48
N THR A 60 7.93 -5.46 0.61
CA THR A 60 8.24 -5.04 -0.78
C THR A 60 9.10 -3.78 -0.91
N GLY A 61 9.82 -3.40 0.15
CA GLY A 61 10.87 -2.39 0.13
C GLY A 61 10.44 -0.96 -0.16
N SER A 62 9.15 -0.62 0.01
CA SER A 62 8.68 0.73 -0.30
C SER A 62 7.42 1.16 0.45
N PHE A 63 7.18 2.48 0.53
CA PHE A 63 5.95 3.05 1.11
C PHE A 63 4.66 2.62 0.39
N LYS A 64 4.75 2.02 -0.80
CA LYS A 64 3.59 1.52 -1.54
C LYS A 64 2.84 0.44 -0.75
N ALA A 65 3.55 -0.29 0.12
CA ALA A 65 2.95 -1.26 1.03
C ALA A 65 1.81 -0.66 1.85
N ARG A 66 1.95 0.54 2.42
CA ARG A 66 0.91 1.18 3.25
C ARG A 66 -0.44 1.27 2.55
N GLY A 67 -0.43 1.82 1.34
CA GLY A 67 -1.66 2.01 0.58
C GLY A 67 -2.23 0.69 0.05
N LEU A 68 -1.37 -0.19 -0.44
CA LEU A 68 -1.84 -1.45 -1.06
C LEU A 68 -2.26 -2.48 -0.01
N ALA A 69 -1.64 -2.50 1.17
CA ALA A 69 -2.12 -3.30 2.28
C ALA A 69 -3.58 -2.98 2.63
N LEU A 70 -3.91 -1.70 2.82
CA LEU A 70 -5.28 -1.31 3.12
C LEU A 70 -6.22 -1.51 1.93
N GLY A 71 -5.80 -1.16 0.71
CA GLY A 71 -6.62 -1.35 -0.48
C GLY A 71 -7.00 -2.80 -0.71
N VAL A 72 -6.06 -3.73 -0.54
CA VAL A 72 -6.30 -5.17 -0.67
C VAL A 72 -7.11 -5.72 0.51
N ALA A 73 -6.83 -5.27 1.75
CA ALA A 73 -7.62 -5.65 2.92
C ALA A 73 -9.09 -5.26 2.75
N ARG A 74 -9.34 -4.06 2.23
CA ARG A 74 -10.71 -3.62 1.94
C ARG A 74 -11.33 -4.38 0.78
N ALA A 75 -10.59 -4.67 -0.28
CA ALA A 75 -11.08 -5.53 -1.37
C ALA A 75 -11.49 -6.92 -0.87
N LYS A 76 -10.71 -7.51 0.05
CA LYS A 76 -11.06 -8.77 0.72
C LYS A 76 -12.38 -8.67 1.50
N GLU A 77 -12.59 -7.59 2.27
CA GLU A 77 -13.86 -7.35 2.98
C GLU A 77 -15.05 -7.25 2.04
N LEU A 78 -14.86 -6.63 0.88
CA LEU A 78 -15.88 -6.46 -0.15
C LEU A 78 -16.09 -7.73 -0.99
N GLY A 79 -15.35 -8.80 -0.72
CA GLY A 79 -15.46 -10.06 -1.46
C GLY A 79 -14.88 -10.01 -2.88
N ILE A 80 -14.07 -9.01 -3.19
CA ILE A 80 -13.39 -8.86 -4.48
C ILE A 80 -12.45 -10.03 -4.71
N LYS A 81 -12.44 -10.56 -5.92
CA LYS A 81 -11.61 -11.72 -6.32
C LYS A 81 -10.48 -11.37 -7.27
N LYS A 82 -10.58 -10.24 -7.97
CA LYS A 82 -9.62 -9.81 -8.97
C LYS A 82 -9.34 -8.33 -8.83
N ILE A 83 -8.06 -7.96 -8.82
CA ILE A 83 -7.62 -6.57 -8.70
C ILE A 83 -6.67 -6.24 -9.85
N ALA A 84 -6.82 -5.07 -10.48
CA ALA A 84 -5.95 -4.61 -11.55
C ALA A 84 -5.33 -3.24 -11.22
N ILE A 85 -4.07 -3.05 -11.64
CA ILE A 85 -3.33 -1.81 -11.46
C ILE A 85 -2.45 -1.49 -12.67
N PRO A 86 -2.42 -0.23 -13.15
CA PRO A 86 -1.38 0.25 -14.06
C PRO A 86 -0.19 0.75 -13.24
N THR A 87 1.02 0.30 -13.54
CA THR A 87 2.22 0.75 -12.82
C THR A 87 3.50 0.40 -13.58
N ASN A 88 4.52 1.24 -13.46
CA ASN A 88 5.88 0.99 -13.94
C ASN A 88 6.90 0.86 -12.79
N GLY A 89 6.45 0.59 -11.56
CA GLY A 89 7.33 0.55 -10.39
C GLY A 89 6.76 -0.25 -9.21
N ASN A 90 7.20 0.09 -8.01
CA ASN A 90 6.99 -0.65 -6.76
C ASN A 90 5.53 -0.95 -6.38
N ALA A 91 4.55 -0.28 -7.02
CA ALA A 91 3.14 -0.57 -6.71
C ALA A 91 2.69 -1.94 -7.25
N GLY A 92 3.31 -2.44 -8.32
CA GLY A 92 3.03 -3.78 -8.85
C GLY A 92 3.42 -4.87 -7.88
N ALA A 93 4.66 -4.85 -7.40
CA ALA A 93 5.16 -5.81 -6.42
C ALA A 93 4.35 -5.77 -5.10
N ALA A 94 4.06 -4.56 -4.61
CA ALA A 94 3.28 -4.42 -3.39
C ALA A 94 1.84 -4.94 -3.57
N LEU A 95 1.15 -4.65 -4.69
CA LEU A 95 -0.15 -5.24 -4.97
C LEU A 95 -0.07 -6.77 -5.00
N ALA A 96 0.90 -7.30 -5.74
CA ALA A 96 1.06 -8.75 -5.92
C ALA A 96 1.23 -9.48 -4.59
N ALA A 97 2.10 -8.98 -3.71
CA ALA A 97 2.36 -9.57 -2.41
C ALA A 97 1.09 -9.61 -1.53
N TYR A 98 0.42 -8.48 -1.36
CA TYR A 98 -0.79 -8.41 -0.52
C TYR A 98 -1.96 -9.18 -1.13
N ALA A 99 -2.16 -9.11 -2.46
CA ALA A 99 -3.24 -9.83 -3.14
C ALA A 99 -3.05 -11.35 -3.03
N THR A 100 -1.83 -11.85 -3.22
CA THR A 100 -1.50 -13.27 -3.07
C THR A 100 -1.77 -13.75 -1.65
N ALA A 101 -1.33 -13.00 -0.64
CA ALA A 101 -1.60 -13.31 0.76
C ALA A 101 -3.11 -13.25 1.11
N ALA A 102 -3.88 -12.46 0.39
CA ALA A 102 -5.34 -12.37 0.54
C ALA A 102 -6.11 -13.44 -0.22
N GLY A 103 -5.46 -14.23 -1.10
CA GLY A 103 -6.12 -15.15 -2.01
C GLY A 103 -6.90 -14.44 -3.13
N ILE A 104 -6.43 -13.26 -3.57
CA ILE A 104 -7.03 -12.44 -4.62
C ILE A 104 -6.09 -12.43 -5.83
N GLU A 105 -6.65 -12.66 -7.03
CA GLU A 105 -5.87 -12.55 -8.26
C GLU A 105 -5.48 -11.10 -8.54
N SER A 106 -4.21 -10.87 -8.87
CA SER A 106 -3.71 -9.53 -9.22
C SER A 106 -3.22 -9.46 -10.66
N PHE A 107 -3.55 -8.34 -11.31
CA PHE A 107 -3.24 -8.05 -12.70
C PHE A 107 -2.47 -6.73 -12.76
N VAL A 108 -1.26 -6.76 -13.28
CA VAL A 108 -0.38 -5.59 -13.41
C VAL A 108 -0.21 -5.26 -14.88
N PHE A 109 -0.58 -4.06 -15.26
CA PHE A 109 -0.39 -3.52 -16.60
C PHE A 109 0.73 -2.48 -16.57
N CYS A 110 1.75 -2.66 -17.38
CA CYS A 110 2.91 -1.78 -17.40
C CYS A 110 3.33 -1.42 -18.83
N PRO A 111 3.87 -0.21 -19.05
CA PRO A 111 4.51 0.14 -20.30
C PRO A 111 5.66 -0.82 -20.65
N GLU A 112 5.96 -0.99 -21.93
CA GLU A 112 7.08 -1.86 -22.38
C GLU A 112 8.45 -1.39 -21.89
N ASP A 113 8.63 -0.08 -21.65
CA ASP A 113 9.85 0.51 -21.13
C ASP A 113 10.00 0.36 -19.60
N THR A 114 9.05 -0.32 -18.94
CA THR A 114 9.13 -0.59 -17.50
C THR A 114 10.39 -1.43 -17.19
N PRO A 115 11.20 -1.05 -16.19
CA PRO A 115 12.35 -1.83 -15.80
C PRO A 115 11.98 -3.29 -15.52
N SER A 116 12.70 -4.22 -16.14
CA SER A 116 12.41 -5.66 -16.03
C SER A 116 12.38 -6.18 -14.60
N ILE A 117 13.16 -5.56 -13.70
CA ILE A 117 13.15 -5.90 -12.27
C ILE A 117 11.77 -5.68 -11.64
N ASN A 118 11.07 -4.59 -11.98
CA ASN A 118 9.75 -4.29 -11.42
C ASN A 118 8.68 -5.27 -11.92
N ILE A 119 8.78 -5.69 -13.19
CA ILE A 119 7.91 -6.70 -13.77
C ILE A 119 8.14 -8.03 -13.07
N ARG A 120 9.39 -8.45 -12.98
CA ARG A 120 9.78 -9.73 -12.37
C ARG A 120 9.42 -9.79 -10.88
N GLU A 121 9.56 -8.70 -10.15
CA GLU A 121 9.14 -8.61 -8.74
C GLU A 121 7.64 -8.89 -8.59
N ALA A 122 6.80 -8.27 -9.43
CA ALA A 122 5.36 -8.49 -9.40
C ALA A 122 5.01 -9.96 -9.75
N GLU A 123 5.67 -10.54 -10.74
CA GLU A 123 5.47 -11.94 -11.16
C GLU A 123 5.85 -12.94 -10.07
N ILE A 124 7.02 -12.77 -9.45
CA ILE A 124 7.49 -13.64 -8.35
C ILE A 124 6.53 -13.59 -7.17
N GLN A 125 5.91 -12.43 -6.92
CA GLN A 125 4.90 -12.24 -5.89
C GLN A 125 3.51 -12.79 -6.29
N GLY A 126 3.34 -13.28 -7.51
CA GLY A 126 2.12 -13.97 -7.98
C GLY A 126 1.18 -13.14 -8.85
N ALA A 127 1.57 -11.96 -9.32
CA ALA A 127 0.76 -11.20 -10.25
C ALA A 127 0.84 -11.75 -11.69
N LYS A 128 -0.25 -11.58 -12.44
CA LYS A 128 -0.26 -11.69 -13.90
C LYS A 128 0.12 -10.34 -14.49
N THR A 129 1.24 -10.27 -15.20
CA THR A 129 1.77 -9.03 -15.78
C THR A 129 1.50 -8.95 -17.27
N PHE A 130 1.21 -7.74 -17.75
CA PHE A 130 0.98 -7.44 -19.16
C PHE A 130 1.78 -6.18 -19.53
N THR A 131 2.64 -6.31 -20.52
CA THR A 131 3.36 -5.17 -21.10
C THR A 131 2.55 -4.60 -22.25
N ILE A 132 2.48 -3.27 -22.31
CA ILE A 132 1.67 -2.51 -23.26
C ILE A 132 2.61 -1.57 -24.03
N ASP A 133 2.53 -1.61 -25.34
CA ASP A 133 3.14 -0.61 -26.23
C ASP A 133 2.37 0.71 -26.06
N GLY A 134 2.86 1.59 -25.19
CA GLY A 134 2.22 2.83 -24.82
C GLY A 134 2.70 3.36 -23.46
N LEU A 135 2.03 4.36 -22.94
CA LEU A 135 2.33 5.02 -21.68
C LEU A 135 1.50 4.42 -20.52
N ILE A 136 1.84 4.80 -19.30
CA ILE A 136 1.09 4.40 -18.09
C ILE A 136 -0.41 4.75 -18.18
N ASN A 137 -0.76 5.83 -18.87
CA ASN A 137 -2.16 6.22 -19.09
C ASN A 137 -2.89 5.26 -20.02
N ASP A 138 -2.19 4.66 -20.99
CA ASP A 138 -2.77 3.66 -21.88
C ASP A 138 -3.06 2.38 -21.14
N CYS A 139 -2.15 1.95 -20.25
CA CYS A 139 -2.39 0.85 -19.32
C CYS A 139 -3.64 1.08 -18.46
N GLY A 140 -3.79 2.30 -17.91
CA GLY A 140 -4.97 2.69 -17.15
C GLY A 140 -6.27 2.68 -17.98
N SER A 141 -6.18 3.09 -19.22
CA SER A 141 -7.32 3.09 -20.16
C SER A 141 -7.78 1.67 -20.50
N ILE A 142 -6.85 0.73 -20.65
CA ILE A 142 -7.17 -0.69 -20.85
C ILE A 142 -7.94 -1.25 -19.66
N ILE A 143 -7.46 -0.98 -18.43
CA ILE A 143 -8.17 -1.42 -17.22
C ILE A 143 -9.57 -0.81 -17.17
N ALA A 144 -9.70 0.50 -17.36
CA ALA A 144 -10.98 1.20 -17.31
C ALA A 144 -12.00 0.63 -18.32
N LYS A 145 -11.53 0.30 -19.52
CA LYS A 145 -12.36 -0.25 -20.60
C LYS A 145 -12.84 -1.69 -20.33
N HIS A 146 -12.01 -2.49 -19.68
CA HIS A 146 -12.26 -3.93 -19.56
C HIS A 146 -12.69 -4.39 -18.16
N LYS A 147 -12.55 -3.55 -17.11
CA LYS A 147 -12.78 -3.91 -15.71
C LYS A 147 -14.14 -4.56 -15.44
N GLU A 148 -15.21 -4.05 -16.05
CA GLU A 148 -16.57 -4.60 -15.84
C GLU A 148 -16.70 -6.02 -16.42
N LYS A 149 -16.16 -6.24 -17.63
CA LYS A 149 -16.21 -7.55 -18.31
C LYS A 149 -15.34 -8.59 -17.57
N GLU A 150 -14.17 -8.18 -17.13
CA GLU A 150 -13.19 -9.07 -16.50
C GLU A 150 -13.41 -9.23 -14.99
N GLY A 151 -14.27 -8.41 -14.40
CA GLY A 151 -14.53 -8.37 -12.96
C GLY A 151 -13.36 -7.82 -12.16
N TRP A 152 -12.59 -6.89 -12.71
CA TRP A 152 -11.46 -6.27 -12.03
C TRP A 152 -11.90 -5.13 -11.14
N PHE A 153 -11.44 -5.15 -9.89
CA PHE A 153 -11.43 -3.96 -9.06
C PHE A 153 -10.21 -3.10 -9.45
N ASP A 154 -10.48 -1.91 -9.96
CA ASP A 154 -9.45 -0.95 -10.40
C ASP A 154 -8.86 -0.24 -9.17
N ILE A 155 -7.65 -0.66 -8.75
CA ILE A 155 -6.92 -0.06 -7.64
C ILE A 155 -5.88 0.98 -8.11
N SER A 156 -6.09 1.59 -9.27
CA SER A 156 -5.23 2.66 -9.79
C SER A 156 -5.16 3.85 -8.83
N THR A 157 -4.12 4.65 -8.97
CA THR A 157 -3.93 5.84 -8.14
C THR A 157 -5.13 6.80 -8.27
N LEU A 158 -5.73 7.16 -7.14
CA LEU A 158 -6.89 8.06 -7.02
C LEU A 158 -8.20 7.53 -7.65
N LYS A 159 -8.29 6.27 -8.02
CA LYS A 159 -9.54 5.64 -8.49
C LYS A 159 -10.38 5.07 -7.36
N GLU A 160 -9.77 4.87 -6.21
CA GLU A 160 -10.41 4.43 -4.97
C GLU A 160 -9.76 5.17 -3.76
N PRO A 161 -10.43 5.30 -2.62
CA PRO A 161 -9.91 6.06 -1.49
C PRO A 161 -8.92 5.28 -0.61
N TYR A 162 -8.95 3.95 -0.64
CA TYR A 162 -8.29 3.12 0.36
C TYR A 162 -6.77 3.21 0.32
N ARG A 163 -6.18 3.32 -0.87
CA ARG A 163 -4.73 3.53 -1.01
C ARG A 163 -4.26 4.85 -0.39
N LEU A 164 -5.08 5.90 -0.49
CA LEU A 164 -4.78 7.19 0.14
C LEU A 164 -4.90 7.07 1.65
N GLU A 165 -5.98 6.46 2.12
CA GLU A 165 -6.23 6.21 3.54
C GLU A 165 -5.12 5.39 4.20
N GLY A 166 -4.61 4.35 3.54
CA GLY A 166 -3.50 3.56 4.06
C GLY A 166 -2.20 4.36 4.23
N LYS A 167 -1.95 5.33 3.34
CA LYS A 167 -0.78 6.21 3.44
C LYS A 167 -0.81 7.14 4.65
N LYS A 168 -1.98 7.47 5.22
CA LYS A 168 -2.11 8.28 6.43
C LYS A 168 -1.34 7.70 7.61
N THR A 169 -1.15 6.38 7.63
CA THR A 169 -0.40 5.71 8.69
C THR A 169 1.03 6.22 8.84
N MET A 170 1.66 6.68 7.75
CA MET A 170 2.98 7.33 7.82
C MET A 170 2.91 8.64 8.61
N GLY A 171 1.86 9.42 8.42
CA GLY A 171 1.65 10.66 9.18
C GLY A 171 1.40 10.40 10.67
N PHE A 172 0.65 9.34 11.00
CA PHE A 172 0.41 8.94 12.40
C PHE A 172 1.71 8.50 13.08
N GLU A 173 2.54 7.71 12.39
CA GLU A 173 3.85 7.32 12.90
C GLU A 173 4.76 8.54 13.13
N LEU A 174 4.80 9.48 12.18
CA LEU A 174 5.58 10.71 12.32
C LEU A 174 5.13 11.52 13.54
N ALA A 175 3.83 11.69 13.73
CA ALA A 175 3.29 12.41 14.89
C ALA A 175 3.71 11.75 16.20
N GLU A 176 3.61 10.43 16.33
CA GLU A 176 4.06 9.72 17.53
C GLU A 176 5.58 9.80 17.73
N GLN A 177 6.36 9.55 16.69
CA GLN A 177 7.82 9.52 16.76
C GLN A 177 8.43 10.89 17.08
N LEU A 178 7.71 11.96 16.77
CA LEU A 178 8.09 13.34 17.06
C LEU A 178 7.35 13.94 18.26
N ASN A 179 6.73 13.10 19.12
CA ASN A 179 5.99 13.51 20.30
C ASN A 179 4.93 14.58 20.01
N TRP A 180 4.25 14.49 18.86
CA TRP A 180 3.23 15.40 18.34
C TRP A 180 3.73 16.80 17.98
N GLU A 181 5.04 17.00 17.92
CA GLU A 181 5.69 18.21 17.40
C GLU A 181 6.13 17.98 15.96
N LEU A 182 5.25 18.34 15.02
CA LEU A 182 5.52 18.09 13.60
C LEU A 182 6.62 19.01 13.06
N PRO A 183 7.43 18.53 12.09
CA PRO A 183 8.46 19.36 11.48
C PRO A 183 7.83 20.46 10.61
N LYS A 184 8.55 21.59 10.46
CA LYS A 184 8.09 22.68 9.59
C LYS A 184 8.05 22.32 8.13
N ASN A 185 8.94 21.42 7.68
CA ASN A 185 9.08 21.02 6.30
C ASN A 185 9.17 19.50 6.20
N ILE A 186 8.47 18.93 5.23
CA ILE A 186 8.52 17.53 4.83
C ILE A 186 8.71 17.51 3.31
N PHE A 187 9.68 16.74 2.80
CA PHE A 187 10.03 16.62 1.39
C PHE A 187 9.78 15.21 0.88
#